data_599cbabb96f21b12c8fdd9e4bbf0b665
#
_entry.id   599cbabb96f21b12c8fdd9e4bbf0b665
#
_cell.length_a   1.000
_cell.length_b   1.000
_cell.length_c   1.000
_cell.angle_alpha   90.00
_cell.angle_beta   90.00
_cell.angle_gamma   90.00
#
_symmetry.space_group_name_H-M   'P 1'
#
loop_
_entity.id
_entity.type
_entity.pdbx_description
1 polymer ?
#
loop_
_entity_poly.entity_id
_entity_poly.type
_entity_poly.pdbx_seq_one_letter_code
_entity_poly.pdbx_strand_id
1 'polypeptide(L)'
;TNGFSVLLGEATNYGVLADEVQQLIIRTTIANHFEREEALFKRGIKALSLFFIDSVGKYLPEGGKPAVLRDVFEREYAAQLAQVLAKGDLDTDYRAYLERTQSRVQDVHKGYFARSLTEKGQEEAVQLILKDKERLLSFDTDLRFIFSMWALQEGWDNPNIFTLCKLAPSDSSITKLQQIGRGLRLAVNQQLERIESD
;
A
#
# COMPACT_ATOMS: atom_id res chain seq x y z
N THR A 1 17.57 -10.99 -14.11
CA THR A 1 16.67 -11.99 -13.52
C THR A 1 16.37 -11.57 -12.09
N ASN A 2 15.29 -10.81 -11.90
CA ASN A 2 14.83 -10.41 -10.58
C ASN A 2 14.13 -11.62 -9.95
N GLY A 3 14.87 -12.35 -9.10
CA GLY A 3 14.35 -13.49 -8.36
C GLY A 3 13.35 -13.03 -7.30
N PHE A 4 12.07 -13.26 -7.52
CA PHE A 4 11.06 -13.27 -6.48
C PHE A 4 11.12 -14.64 -5.79
N SER A 5 11.65 -14.70 -4.58
CA SER A 5 11.46 -15.87 -3.72
C SER A 5 10.12 -15.73 -3.00
N VAL A 6 9.14 -16.51 -3.45
CA VAL A 6 7.91 -16.70 -2.68
C VAL A 6 8.16 -17.87 -1.73
N LEU A 7 8.27 -17.61 -0.45
CA LEU A 7 8.20 -18.64 0.57
C LEU A 7 6.74 -19.10 0.64
N LEU A 8 6.46 -20.29 0.08
CA LEU A 8 5.21 -20.99 0.27
C LEU A 8 5.22 -21.56 1.71
N GLY A 9 4.56 -20.84 2.63
CA GLY A 9 4.19 -21.43 3.91
C GLY A 9 3.12 -22.52 3.70
N GLU A 10 3.25 -23.64 4.38
CA GLU A 10 2.24 -24.72 4.35
C GLU A 10 0.87 -24.12 4.73
N ALA A 11 -0.10 -24.28 3.83
CA ALA A 11 -1.49 -23.94 4.08
C ALA A 11 -2.08 -24.95 5.06
N THR A 12 -2.06 -24.63 6.33
CA THR A 12 -2.82 -25.38 7.32
C THR A 12 -4.26 -24.87 7.31
N ASN A 13 -5.17 -25.71 6.86
CA ASN A 13 -6.61 -25.55 6.84
C ASN A 13 -7.20 -24.40 5.99
N TYR A 14 -7.61 -24.76 4.77
CA TYR A 14 -8.61 -24.01 3.97
C TYR A 14 -8.36 -22.52 3.74
N GLY A 15 -7.20 -22.16 3.20
CA GLY A 15 -7.05 -20.84 2.55
C GLY A 15 -6.88 -19.64 3.49
N VAL A 16 -6.68 -19.82 4.78
CA VAL A 16 -6.34 -18.75 5.73
C VAL A 16 -4.82 -18.73 5.92
N LEU A 17 -4.19 -17.60 5.61
CA LEU A 17 -2.80 -17.41 6.01
C LEU A 17 -2.74 -17.29 7.54
N ALA A 18 -1.81 -18.01 8.17
CA ALA A 18 -1.55 -17.84 9.60
C ALA A 18 -1.21 -16.37 9.92
N ASP A 19 -1.62 -15.89 11.08
CA ASP A 19 -1.45 -14.47 11.46
C ASP A 19 0.03 -14.04 11.42
N GLU A 20 0.96 -14.93 11.80
CA GLU A 20 2.40 -14.68 11.74
C GLU A 20 2.89 -14.50 10.29
N VAL A 21 2.35 -15.26 9.34
CA VAL A 21 2.69 -15.14 7.92
C VAL A 21 2.15 -13.84 7.35
N GLN A 22 0.92 -13.46 7.70
CA GLN A 22 0.34 -12.16 7.30
C GLN A 22 1.17 -11.00 7.85
N GLN A 23 1.56 -11.05 9.11
CA GLN A 23 2.42 -10.05 9.73
C GLN A 23 3.77 -9.96 9.04
N LEU A 24 4.41 -11.09 8.74
CA LEU A 24 5.69 -11.12 8.02
C LEU A 24 5.57 -10.49 6.61
N ILE A 25 4.51 -10.83 5.88
CA ILE A 25 4.25 -10.27 4.55
C ILE A 25 4.05 -8.76 4.63
N ILE A 26 3.27 -8.28 5.60
CA ILE A 26 3.04 -6.83 5.82
C ILE A 26 4.36 -6.13 6.12
N ARG A 27 5.16 -6.64 7.07
CA ARG A 27 6.47 -6.09 7.45
C ARG A 27 7.40 -6.01 6.24
N THR A 28 7.53 -7.09 5.48
CA THR A 28 8.39 -7.15 4.30
C THR A 28 7.91 -6.17 3.22
N THR A 29 6.60 -6.07 3.01
CA THR A 29 6.04 -5.13 2.03
C THR A 29 6.31 -3.68 2.42
N ILE A 30 6.19 -3.33 3.71
CA ILE A 30 6.49 -1.99 4.19
C ILE A 30 7.99 -1.69 4.07
N ALA A 31 8.87 -2.64 4.41
CA ALA A 31 10.31 -2.47 4.26
C ALA A 31 10.70 -2.22 2.79
N ASN A 32 10.18 -3.03 1.87
CA ASN A 32 10.39 -2.86 0.42
C ASN A 32 9.80 -1.55 -0.10
N HIS A 33 8.69 -1.08 0.47
CA HIS A 33 8.13 0.22 0.12
C HIS A 33 9.10 1.34 0.47
N PHE A 34 9.62 1.39 1.69
CA PHE A 34 10.56 2.44 2.12
C PHE A 34 11.86 2.44 1.29
N GLU A 35 12.39 1.25 0.98
CA GLU A 35 13.58 1.14 0.14
C GLU A 35 13.35 1.75 -1.25
N ARG A 36 12.21 1.45 -1.87
CA ARG A 36 11.84 2.01 -3.17
C ARG A 36 11.48 3.50 -3.08
N GLU A 37 10.75 3.91 -2.05
CA GLU A 37 10.33 5.28 -1.83
C GLU A 37 11.55 6.21 -1.70
N GLU A 38 12.59 5.80 -0.95
CA GLU A 38 13.83 6.57 -0.82
C GLU A 38 14.50 6.83 -2.18
N ALA A 39 14.60 5.80 -3.02
CA ALA A 39 15.19 5.93 -4.36
C ALA A 39 14.34 6.80 -5.30
N LEU A 40 13.02 6.67 -5.23
CA LEU A 40 12.07 7.39 -6.08
C LEU A 40 11.87 8.84 -5.62
N PHE A 41 11.94 9.12 -4.32
CA PHE A 41 11.79 10.45 -3.76
C PHE A 41 12.80 11.43 -4.35
N LYS A 42 14.06 11.03 -4.48
CA LYS A 42 15.13 11.82 -5.11
C LYS A 42 14.84 12.17 -6.58
N ARG A 43 13.98 11.40 -7.23
CA ARG A 43 13.52 11.63 -8.61
C ARG A 43 12.20 12.40 -8.69
N GLY A 44 11.69 12.90 -7.57
CA GLY A 44 10.38 13.56 -7.48
C GLY A 44 9.20 12.63 -7.72
N ILE A 45 9.36 11.32 -7.51
CA ILE A 45 8.32 10.32 -7.75
C ILE A 45 7.79 9.80 -6.41
N LYS A 46 6.50 10.00 -6.16
CA LYS A 46 5.84 9.44 -4.98
C LYS A 46 5.52 7.96 -5.21
N ALA A 47 5.99 7.10 -4.31
CA ALA A 47 5.67 5.68 -4.32
C ALA A 47 4.35 5.39 -3.62
N LEU A 48 3.55 4.48 -4.20
CA LEU A 48 2.36 3.90 -3.60
C LEU A 48 2.48 2.38 -3.54
N SER A 49 1.87 1.79 -2.51
CA SER A 49 1.74 0.33 -2.36
C SER A 49 0.28 -0.06 -2.22
N LEU A 50 -0.10 -1.17 -2.83
CA LEU A 50 -1.46 -1.68 -2.82
C LEU A 50 -1.53 -3.05 -2.15
N PHE A 51 -2.38 -3.15 -1.12
CA PHE A 51 -2.70 -4.40 -0.44
C PHE A 51 -4.06 -4.92 -0.87
N PHE A 52 -4.11 -6.17 -1.33
CA PHE A 52 -5.34 -6.90 -1.55
C PHE A 52 -5.67 -7.76 -0.34
N ILE A 53 -6.83 -7.52 0.26
CA ILE A 53 -7.32 -8.25 1.42
C ILE A 53 -8.54 -9.09 1.08
N ASP A 54 -8.82 -10.09 1.89
CA ASP A 54 -9.94 -11.03 1.73
C ASP A 54 -11.23 -10.56 2.42
N SER A 55 -11.12 -9.68 3.42
CA SER A 55 -12.26 -9.21 4.21
C SER A 55 -12.10 -7.76 4.66
N VAL A 56 -13.15 -6.97 4.43
CA VAL A 56 -13.23 -5.58 4.90
C VAL A 56 -13.20 -5.51 6.42
N GLY A 57 -13.85 -6.45 7.13
CA GLY A 57 -13.89 -6.49 8.59
C GLY A 57 -12.53 -6.70 9.26
N LYS A 58 -11.51 -7.18 8.53
CA LYS A 58 -10.13 -7.22 9.03
C LYS A 58 -9.45 -5.84 9.05
N TYR A 59 -9.94 -4.90 8.26
CA TYR A 59 -9.40 -3.56 8.13
C TYR A 59 -10.28 -2.48 8.77
N LEU A 60 -11.59 -2.59 8.66
CA LEU A 60 -12.56 -1.72 9.32
C LEU A 60 -13.19 -2.47 10.50
N PRO A 61 -13.28 -1.85 11.70
CA PRO A 61 -13.97 -2.47 12.82
C PRO A 61 -15.45 -2.64 12.49
N GLU A 62 -15.96 -3.85 12.65
CA GLU A 62 -17.36 -4.18 12.36
C GLU A 62 -17.96 -5.05 13.47
N GLY A 63 -19.15 -4.72 13.91
CA GLY A 63 -19.88 -5.52 14.90
C GLY A 63 -19.14 -5.72 16.23
N GLY A 64 -18.35 -4.74 16.68
CA GLY A 64 -17.55 -4.83 17.91
C GLY A 64 -16.25 -5.64 17.76
N LYS A 65 -15.94 -6.13 16.57
CA LYS A 65 -14.68 -6.84 16.29
C LYS A 65 -13.57 -5.85 15.94
N PRO A 66 -12.32 -6.08 16.42
CA PRO A 66 -11.20 -5.21 16.12
C PRO A 66 -10.76 -5.32 14.65
N ALA A 67 -10.17 -4.27 14.12
CA ALA A 67 -9.59 -4.22 12.77
C ALA A 67 -8.16 -4.82 12.77
N VAL A 68 -8.05 -6.10 13.03
CA VAL A 68 -6.78 -6.79 13.30
C VAL A 68 -5.70 -6.51 12.25
N LEU A 69 -6.06 -6.51 10.97
CA LEU A 69 -5.10 -6.27 9.89
C LEU A 69 -4.58 -4.83 9.88
N ARG A 70 -5.47 -3.86 10.14
CA ARG A 70 -5.09 -2.46 10.27
C ARG A 70 -4.15 -2.25 11.45
N ASP A 71 -4.48 -2.83 12.61
CA ASP A 71 -3.67 -2.68 13.83
C ASP A 71 -2.28 -3.31 13.65
N VAL A 72 -2.19 -4.45 12.97
CA VAL A 72 -0.91 -5.08 12.59
C VAL A 72 -0.14 -4.17 11.64
N PHE A 73 -0.78 -3.63 10.61
CA PHE A 73 -0.13 -2.74 9.65
C PHE A 73 0.43 -1.49 10.34
N GLU A 74 -0.37 -0.80 11.15
CA GLU A 74 0.05 0.44 11.82
C GLU A 74 1.24 0.20 12.75
N ARG A 75 1.25 -0.92 13.48
CA ARG A 75 2.37 -1.32 14.33
C ARG A 75 3.64 -1.61 13.53
N GLU A 76 3.53 -2.39 12.46
CA GLU A 76 4.67 -2.73 11.60
C GLU A 76 5.20 -1.51 10.86
N TYR A 77 4.31 -0.61 10.40
CA TYR A 77 4.70 0.65 9.78
C TYR A 77 5.49 1.53 10.75
N ALA A 78 5.00 1.74 11.97
CA ALA A 78 5.69 2.53 12.98
C ALA A 78 7.08 1.96 13.31
N ALA A 79 7.20 0.63 13.42
CA ALA A 79 8.47 -0.04 13.67
C ALA A 79 9.47 0.13 12.50
N GLN A 80 9.02 -0.04 11.26
CA GLN A 80 9.85 0.14 10.08
C GLN A 80 10.25 1.61 9.87
N LEU A 81 9.32 2.55 10.08
CA LEU A 81 9.60 3.99 10.02
C LEU A 81 10.69 4.38 11.01
N ALA A 82 10.61 3.88 12.26
CA ALA A 82 11.63 4.14 13.28
C ALA A 82 13.02 3.64 12.84
N GLN A 83 13.08 2.45 12.20
CA GLN A 83 14.34 1.90 11.67
C GLN A 83 14.90 2.75 10.52
N VAL A 84 14.04 3.24 9.62
CA VAL A 84 14.47 4.10 8.51
C VAL A 84 14.99 5.44 9.05
N LEU A 85 14.26 6.07 9.97
CA LEU A 85 14.67 7.35 10.57
C LEU A 85 15.96 7.23 11.42
N ALA A 86 16.29 6.05 11.90
CA ALA A 86 17.54 5.79 12.63
C ALA A 86 18.79 5.74 11.74
N LYS A 87 18.63 5.66 10.39
CA LYS A 87 19.75 5.68 9.45
C LYS A 87 20.46 7.04 9.50
N GLY A 88 21.80 7.02 9.59
CA GLY A 88 22.61 8.24 9.68
C GLY A 88 22.76 9.00 8.37
N ASP A 89 22.59 8.32 7.25
CA ASP A 89 22.83 8.81 5.87
C ASP A 89 21.53 9.15 5.10
N LEU A 90 20.40 9.22 5.81
CA LEU A 90 19.11 9.52 5.20
C LEU A 90 19.10 10.98 4.68
N ASP A 91 18.64 11.15 3.43
CA ASP A 91 18.43 12.46 2.82
C ASP A 91 17.55 13.36 3.71
N THR A 92 17.92 14.64 3.83
CA THR A 92 17.26 15.58 4.77
C THR A 92 15.80 15.82 4.42
N ASP A 93 15.50 16.01 3.12
CA ASP A 93 14.13 16.30 2.68
C ASP A 93 13.25 15.05 2.80
N TYR A 94 13.82 13.89 2.49
CA TYR A 94 13.13 12.62 2.67
C TYR A 94 12.89 12.33 4.15
N ARG A 95 13.85 12.62 5.03
CA ARG A 95 13.67 12.52 6.48
C ARG A 95 12.50 13.39 6.96
N ALA A 96 12.45 14.67 6.56
CA ALA A 96 11.37 15.58 6.92
C ALA A 96 10.00 15.06 6.41
N TYR A 97 9.97 14.52 5.19
CA TYR A 97 8.77 13.90 4.62
C TYR A 97 8.28 12.70 5.44
N LEU A 98 9.18 11.87 5.96
CA LEU A 98 8.84 10.72 6.79
C LEU A 98 8.39 11.14 8.20
N GLU A 99 9.11 12.05 8.84
CA GLU A 99 8.83 12.54 10.21
C GLU A 99 7.43 13.15 10.32
N ARG A 100 6.91 13.74 9.25
CA ARG A 100 5.56 14.30 9.19
C ARG A 100 4.47 13.33 9.59
N THR A 101 4.66 12.03 9.32
CA THR A 101 3.68 10.98 9.61
C THR A 101 4.00 10.14 10.83
N GLN A 102 5.09 10.42 11.55
CA GLN A 102 5.53 9.60 12.69
C GLN A 102 4.47 9.50 13.80
N SER A 103 3.74 10.58 14.07
CA SER A 103 2.64 10.62 15.05
C SER A 103 1.25 10.42 14.44
N ARG A 104 1.15 10.21 13.12
CA ARG A 104 -0.11 10.14 12.37
C ARG A 104 -0.13 8.95 11.41
N VAL A 105 0.21 7.77 11.94
CA VAL A 105 0.30 6.54 11.14
C VAL A 105 -1.01 6.23 10.40
N GLN A 106 -2.17 6.60 10.98
CA GLN A 106 -3.48 6.41 10.34
C GLN A 106 -3.67 7.22 9.04
N ASP A 107 -2.84 8.22 8.77
CA ASP A 107 -2.95 9.05 7.56
C ASP A 107 -2.21 8.45 6.37
N VAL A 108 -1.25 7.53 6.63
CA VAL A 108 -0.44 6.93 5.55
C VAL A 108 -1.17 5.82 4.79
N HIS A 109 -2.33 5.36 5.28
CA HIS A 109 -3.08 4.28 4.63
C HIS A 109 -4.58 4.55 4.59
N LYS A 110 -5.24 4.08 3.54
CA LYS A 110 -6.70 4.14 3.40
C LYS A 110 -7.23 2.86 2.75
N GLY A 111 -8.45 2.50 3.14
CA GLY A 111 -9.20 1.41 2.51
C GLY A 111 -10.05 1.91 1.35
N TYR A 112 -10.02 1.18 0.24
CA TYR A 112 -10.96 1.36 -0.87
C TYR A 112 -11.80 0.09 -1.03
N PHE A 113 -13.08 0.15 -0.62
CA PHE A 113 -14.00 -0.99 -0.63
C PHE A 113 -15.33 -0.59 -1.28
N ALA A 114 -15.74 -1.30 -2.30
CA ALA A 114 -16.91 -0.95 -3.12
C ALA A 114 -18.26 -0.90 -2.34
N ARG A 115 -18.33 -1.55 -1.17
CA ARG A 115 -19.57 -1.61 -0.37
C ARG A 115 -19.62 -0.59 0.77
N SER A 116 -18.56 0.12 1.06
CA SER A 116 -18.45 1.00 2.24
C SER A 116 -18.57 2.49 1.91
N LEU A 117 -19.19 2.85 0.80
CA LEU A 117 -19.33 4.22 0.31
C LEU A 117 -20.25 5.11 1.17
N THR A 118 -20.82 4.59 2.26
CA THR A 118 -21.82 5.31 3.07
C THR A 118 -21.26 6.03 4.30
N GLU A 119 -20.00 5.83 4.65
CA GLU A 119 -19.37 6.51 5.79
C GLU A 119 -18.51 7.70 5.32
N LYS A 120 -18.74 8.89 5.91
CA LYS A 120 -18.09 10.16 5.50
C LYS A 120 -16.57 10.12 5.33
N GLY A 121 -15.85 9.33 6.13
CA GLY A 121 -14.39 9.22 6.00
C GLY A 121 -13.91 8.38 4.83
N GLN A 122 -14.80 7.56 4.25
CA GLN A 122 -14.47 6.68 3.12
C GLN A 122 -14.76 7.35 1.78
N GLU A 123 -15.71 8.26 1.71
CA GLU A 123 -15.97 9.05 0.50
C GLU A 123 -14.73 9.88 0.10
N GLU A 124 -14.06 10.51 1.06
CA GLU A 124 -12.84 11.27 0.80
C GLU A 124 -11.70 10.37 0.30
N ALA A 125 -11.52 9.18 0.88
CA ALA A 125 -10.52 8.22 0.43
C ALA A 125 -10.80 7.73 -0.99
N VAL A 126 -12.07 7.46 -1.31
CA VAL A 126 -12.51 7.05 -2.66
C VAL A 126 -12.30 8.16 -3.67
N GLN A 127 -12.67 9.40 -3.35
CA GLN A 127 -12.45 10.56 -4.22
C GLN A 127 -10.94 10.73 -4.50
N LEU A 128 -10.11 10.69 -3.48
CA LEU A 128 -8.66 10.81 -3.60
C LEU A 128 -8.07 9.70 -4.47
N ILE A 129 -8.44 8.44 -4.22
CA ILE A 129 -7.87 7.27 -4.92
C ILE A 129 -8.35 7.18 -6.37
N LEU A 130 -9.61 7.51 -6.66
CA LEU A 130 -10.19 7.32 -7.98
C LEU A 130 -10.16 8.56 -8.86
N LYS A 131 -10.38 9.75 -8.29
CA LYS A 131 -10.65 10.95 -9.07
C LYS A 131 -9.56 12.00 -8.99
N ASP A 132 -8.93 12.14 -7.82
CA ASP A 132 -7.92 13.18 -7.58
C ASP A 132 -6.51 12.59 -7.63
N LYS A 133 -6.14 12.09 -8.81
CA LYS A 133 -4.84 11.43 -9.02
C LYS A 133 -3.67 12.39 -8.77
N GLU A 134 -3.79 13.65 -9.14
CA GLU A 134 -2.75 14.65 -8.93
C GLU A 134 -2.45 14.83 -7.46
N ARG A 135 -3.49 15.02 -6.65
CA ARG A 135 -3.34 15.12 -5.20
C ARG A 135 -2.82 13.83 -4.57
N LEU A 136 -3.28 12.67 -5.03
CA LEU A 136 -2.79 11.38 -4.56
C LEU A 136 -1.28 11.23 -4.79
N LEU A 137 -0.78 11.71 -5.93
CA LEU A 137 0.63 11.62 -6.34
C LEU A 137 1.49 12.78 -5.83
N SER A 138 0.90 13.80 -5.21
CA SER A 138 1.63 14.87 -4.56
C SER A 138 2.28 14.41 -3.25
N PHE A 139 3.48 14.91 -2.96
CA PHE A 139 4.12 14.72 -1.65
C PHE A 139 3.40 15.43 -0.51
N ASP A 140 2.45 16.35 -0.80
CA ASP A 140 1.61 17.00 0.20
C ASP A 140 0.58 16.05 0.81
N THR A 141 0.28 14.95 0.14
CA THR A 141 -0.61 13.91 0.65
C THR A 141 0.18 12.82 1.36
N ASP A 142 -0.19 12.50 2.60
CA ASP A 142 0.49 11.49 3.41
C ASP A 142 0.17 10.05 3.01
N LEU A 143 -0.91 9.82 2.26
CA LEU A 143 -1.33 8.49 1.80
C LEU A 143 -0.26 7.83 0.94
N ARG A 144 0.20 6.65 1.37
CA ARG A 144 1.21 5.80 0.70
C ARG A 144 0.73 4.38 0.45
N PHE A 145 -0.21 3.89 1.28
CA PHE A 145 -0.69 2.51 1.24
C PHE A 145 -2.19 2.47 1.02
N ILE A 146 -2.63 1.69 0.06
CA ILE A 146 -4.03 1.51 -0.29
C ILE A 146 -4.41 0.06 0.02
N PHE A 147 -5.49 -0.14 0.76
CA PHE A 147 -6.08 -1.45 1.00
C PHE A 147 -7.33 -1.62 0.15
N SER A 148 -7.45 -2.73 -0.55
CA SER A 148 -8.62 -3.01 -1.39
C SER A 148 -9.05 -4.47 -1.28
N MET A 149 -10.35 -4.70 -1.34
CA MET A 149 -10.94 -6.02 -1.47
C MET A 149 -11.56 -6.15 -2.87
N TRP A 150 -10.70 -6.39 -3.88
CA TRP A 150 -11.09 -6.61 -5.28
C TRP A 150 -11.94 -5.49 -5.91
N ALA A 151 -12.04 -4.33 -5.26
CA ALA A 151 -12.93 -3.25 -5.65
C ALA A 151 -12.32 -2.29 -6.68
N LEU A 152 -11.05 -2.45 -7.02
CA LEU A 152 -10.43 -1.64 -8.06
C LEU A 152 -10.99 -2.06 -9.41
N GLN A 153 -11.79 -1.16 -10.00
CA GLN A 153 -12.51 -1.39 -11.24
C GLN A 153 -11.56 -1.62 -12.42
N GLU A 154 -12.05 -2.31 -13.45
CA GLU A 154 -11.40 -2.32 -14.75
C GLU A 154 -11.16 -0.86 -15.19
N GLY A 155 -9.89 -0.57 -15.54
CA GLY A 155 -9.50 0.77 -15.93
C GLY A 155 -8.98 1.67 -14.81
N TRP A 156 -8.95 1.23 -13.55
CA TRP A 156 -8.18 1.95 -12.54
C TRP A 156 -6.69 1.82 -12.88
N ASP A 157 -6.10 2.95 -13.21
CA ASP A 157 -4.69 3.07 -13.53
C ASP A 157 -4.04 4.12 -12.61
N ASN A 158 -3.13 3.69 -11.77
CA ASN A 158 -2.28 4.61 -11.05
C ASN A 158 -0.83 4.34 -11.44
N PRO A 159 -0.13 5.31 -12.04
CA PRO A 159 1.22 5.09 -12.57
C PRO A 159 2.26 4.80 -11.48
N ASN A 160 2.02 5.25 -10.25
CA ASN A 160 3.01 5.21 -9.18
C ASN A 160 2.77 4.08 -8.16
N ILE A 161 2.06 3.02 -8.53
CA ILE A 161 2.00 1.80 -7.73
C ILE A 161 3.22 0.92 -8.04
N PHE A 162 4.15 0.87 -7.11
CA PHE A 162 5.39 0.12 -7.25
C PHE A 162 5.39 -1.21 -6.50
N THR A 163 4.46 -1.39 -5.56
CA THR A 163 4.38 -2.61 -4.77
C THR A 163 2.94 -3.09 -4.71
N LEU A 164 2.76 -4.37 -5.04
CA LEU A 164 1.49 -5.09 -4.91
C LEU A 164 1.66 -6.20 -3.88
N CYS A 165 0.81 -6.21 -2.88
CA CYS A 165 0.80 -7.23 -1.85
C CYS A 165 -0.55 -7.93 -1.80
N LYS A 166 -0.56 -9.25 -1.80
CA LYS A 166 -1.76 -10.05 -1.66
C LYS A 166 -1.78 -10.73 -0.29
N LEU A 167 -2.74 -10.36 0.54
CA LEU A 167 -3.00 -10.98 1.85
C LEU A 167 -4.19 -11.94 1.83
N ALA A 168 -4.84 -12.08 0.68
CA ALA A 168 -5.96 -13.00 0.48
C ALA A 168 -5.48 -14.40 0.04
N PRO A 169 -6.17 -15.50 0.40
CA PRO A 169 -5.87 -16.85 -0.08
C PRO A 169 -5.94 -17.00 -1.60
N SER A 170 -5.30 -18.04 -2.16
CA SER A 170 -4.81 -18.04 -3.54
C SER A 170 -5.74 -18.57 -4.64
N ASP A 171 -7.00 -18.92 -4.42
CA ASP A 171 -7.77 -19.73 -5.40
C ASP A 171 -8.22 -19.05 -6.71
N SER A 172 -7.93 -17.76 -6.92
CA SER A 172 -8.31 -17.10 -8.19
C SER A 172 -7.42 -15.94 -8.62
N SER A 173 -6.15 -15.96 -8.24
CA SER A 173 -5.31 -14.74 -8.20
C SER A 173 -4.62 -14.36 -9.50
N ILE A 174 -4.31 -15.31 -10.37
CA ILE A 174 -3.53 -15.02 -11.59
C ILE A 174 -4.33 -14.14 -12.55
N THR A 175 -5.61 -14.43 -12.74
CA THR A 175 -6.48 -13.65 -13.63
C THR A 175 -6.67 -12.21 -13.14
N LYS A 176 -6.78 -12.01 -11.81
CA LYS A 176 -6.96 -10.68 -11.21
C LYS A 176 -5.69 -9.86 -11.18
N LEU A 177 -4.53 -10.49 -10.95
CA LEU A 177 -3.22 -9.82 -11.08
C LEU A 177 -2.92 -9.42 -12.53
N GLN A 178 -3.37 -10.21 -13.51
CA GLN A 178 -3.25 -9.85 -14.93
C GLN A 178 -4.12 -8.65 -15.30
N GLN A 179 -5.30 -8.51 -14.69
CA GLN A 179 -6.16 -7.32 -14.89
C GLN A 179 -5.51 -6.06 -14.31
N ILE A 180 -4.86 -6.17 -13.13
CA ILE A 180 -4.13 -5.06 -12.51
C ILE A 180 -2.89 -4.70 -13.33
N GLY A 181 -2.13 -5.70 -13.82
CA GLY A 181 -0.95 -5.48 -14.65
C GLY A 181 -1.23 -4.69 -15.94
N ARG A 182 -2.47 -4.74 -16.46
CA ARG A 182 -2.89 -3.92 -17.60
C ARG A 182 -3.10 -2.45 -17.25
N GLY A 183 -3.30 -2.13 -15.98
CA GLY A 183 -3.45 -0.76 -15.47
C GLY A 183 -2.14 -0.11 -15.01
N LEU A 184 -1.04 -0.86 -14.86
CA LEU A 184 0.26 -0.30 -14.49
C LEU A 184 0.84 0.47 -15.66
N ARG A 185 1.19 1.72 -15.42
CA ARG A 185 1.75 2.65 -16.43
C ARG A 185 3.11 3.15 -15.99
N LEU A 186 3.78 3.87 -16.90
CA LEU A 186 5.02 4.57 -16.58
C LEU A 186 4.79 5.54 -15.43
N ALA A 187 5.72 5.55 -14.48
CA ALA A 187 5.69 6.45 -13.33
C ALA A 187 5.68 7.92 -13.76
N VAL A 188 5.07 8.78 -12.94
CA VAL A 188 5.09 10.23 -13.13
C VAL A 188 5.74 10.92 -11.93
N ASN A 189 6.44 12.02 -12.20
CA ASN A 189 7.04 12.88 -11.19
C ASN A 189 6.01 13.88 -10.60
N GLN A 190 6.46 14.83 -9.79
CA GLN A 190 5.61 15.86 -9.19
C GLN A 190 5.02 16.86 -10.21
N GLN A 191 5.59 16.94 -11.41
CA GLN A 191 5.08 17.74 -12.55
C GLN A 191 4.14 16.94 -13.45
N LEU A 192 3.79 15.69 -13.06
CA LEU A 192 2.98 14.74 -13.83
C LEU A 192 3.61 14.33 -15.18
N GLU A 193 4.92 14.51 -15.32
CA GLU A 193 5.68 14.06 -16.48
C GLU A 193 6.00 12.56 -16.35
N ARG A 194 5.88 11.83 -17.46
CA ARG A 194 6.23 10.41 -17.49
C ARG A 194 7.73 10.24 -17.40
N ILE A 195 8.17 9.34 -16.54
CA ILE A 195 9.57 8.98 -16.37
C ILE A 195 9.81 7.67 -17.11
N GLU A 196 10.63 7.72 -18.15
CA GLU A 196 11.10 6.52 -18.81
C GLU A 196 12.14 5.82 -17.90
N SER A 197 12.04 4.49 -17.84
CA SER A 197 13.07 3.67 -17.18
C SER A 197 14.25 3.51 -18.13
N ASP A 198 15.40 3.91 -17.70
CA ASP A 198 16.68 3.50 -18.31
C ASP A 198 16.91 1.99 -18.18
#